data_10a036e0656d5833d517ca753fc9728b
#
_entry.id   10a036e0656d5833d517ca753fc9728b
#
_cell.length_a   1.000
_cell.length_b   1.000
_cell.length_c   1.000
_cell.angle_alpha   90.00
_cell.angle_beta   90.00
_cell.angle_gamma   90.00
#
_symmetry.space_group_name_H-M   'P 1'
#
loop_
_entity.id
_entity.type
_entity.pdbx_description
1 polymer ?
#
loop_
_entity_poly.entity_id
_entity_poly.type
_entity_poly.pdbx_seq_one_letter_code
_entity_poly.pdbx_strand_id
1 'polypeptide(L)'
;ERLRPFSSSLTARRALFLLCKLASLAITLPLRGLLWLNRNAQPAPERAVPLQVQEGDQLLLLDSSWHADFFALAERLKQQGVGIVSVIYDLIPLTHPQFCDAGLVKVFNRWFDWIARTADGYIAISTTMLLGFFSIVLVSLLFP
;
A
#
# COMPACT_ATOMS: atom_id res chain seq x y z
N GLU A 1 -44.37 -10.46 -4.27
CA GLU A 1 -43.80 -11.44 -5.22
C GLU A 1 -42.34 -11.65 -4.86
N ARG A 2 -42.02 -12.76 -4.15
CA ARG A 2 -40.64 -13.07 -3.72
C ARG A 2 -39.88 -13.60 -4.92
N LEU A 3 -38.87 -12.87 -5.38
CA LEU A 3 -37.88 -13.36 -6.34
C LEU A 3 -37.26 -14.63 -5.78
N ARG A 4 -37.52 -15.77 -6.41
CA ARG A 4 -36.88 -17.04 -6.05
C ARG A 4 -35.39 -16.93 -6.32
N PRO A 5 -34.53 -17.35 -5.37
CA PRO A 5 -33.07 -17.26 -5.58
C PRO A 5 -32.69 -18.19 -6.74
N PHE A 6 -31.93 -17.64 -7.67
CA PHE A 6 -31.37 -18.32 -8.83
C PHE A 6 -30.59 -19.55 -8.38
N SER A 7 -31.08 -20.74 -8.72
CA SER A 7 -30.51 -22.04 -8.41
C SER A 7 -30.49 -22.45 -6.92
N SER A 8 -31.45 -23.23 -6.50
CA SER A 8 -31.54 -23.88 -5.19
C SER A 8 -30.74 -25.19 -5.07
N SER A 9 -30.11 -25.70 -6.16
CA SER A 9 -29.37 -26.95 -6.10
C SER A 9 -27.88 -26.73 -5.78
N LEU A 10 -27.40 -27.48 -4.78
CA LEU A 10 -26.00 -27.49 -4.38
C LEU A 10 -25.05 -27.83 -5.54
N THR A 11 -25.50 -28.69 -6.44
CA THR A 11 -24.79 -29.12 -7.65
C THR A 11 -24.61 -28.01 -8.67
N ALA A 12 -25.64 -27.18 -8.93
CA ALA A 12 -25.53 -26.05 -9.84
C ALA A 12 -24.56 -24.96 -9.34
N ARG A 13 -24.54 -24.69 -8.03
CA ARG A 13 -23.57 -23.78 -7.42
C ARG A 13 -22.14 -24.29 -7.54
N ARG A 14 -21.93 -25.59 -7.32
CA ARG A 14 -20.62 -26.23 -7.51
C ARG A 14 -20.17 -26.21 -8.96
N ALA A 15 -21.06 -26.50 -9.89
CA ALA A 15 -20.77 -26.43 -11.33
C ALA A 15 -20.40 -25.00 -11.77
N LEU A 16 -21.17 -24.00 -11.34
CA LEU A 16 -20.87 -22.59 -11.62
C LEU A 16 -19.50 -22.18 -11.04
N PHE A 17 -19.23 -22.55 -9.80
CA PHE A 17 -17.93 -22.27 -9.16
C PHE A 17 -16.76 -22.91 -9.92
N LEU A 18 -16.90 -24.18 -10.37
CA LEU A 18 -15.90 -24.86 -11.17
C LEU A 18 -15.70 -24.18 -12.53
N LEU A 19 -16.77 -23.78 -13.21
CA LEU A 19 -16.71 -23.06 -14.47
C LEU A 19 -15.98 -21.71 -14.31
N CYS A 20 -16.31 -20.93 -13.29
CA CYS A 20 -15.62 -19.67 -12.98
C CYS A 20 -14.13 -19.90 -12.68
N LYS A 21 -13.80 -20.96 -11.95
CA LYS A 21 -12.42 -21.32 -11.64
C LYS A 21 -11.63 -21.75 -12.88
N LEU A 22 -12.24 -22.53 -13.76
CA LEU A 22 -11.63 -22.93 -15.04
C LEU A 22 -11.45 -21.73 -15.98
N ALA A 23 -12.44 -20.84 -16.09
CA ALA A 23 -12.32 -19.60 -16.85
C ALA A 23 -11.21 -18.68 -16.31
N SER A 24 -11.12 -18.54 -14.99
CA SER A 24 -10.03 -17.81 -14.33
C SER A 24 -8.66 -18.43 -14.66
N LEU A 25 -8.52 -19.75 -14.61
CA LEU A 25 -7.28 -20.43 -14.96
C LEU A 25 -6.93 -20.25 -16.44
N ALA A 26 -7.90 -20.33 -17.34
CA ALA A 26 -7.70 -20.13 -18.78
C ALA A 26 -7.16 -18.73 -19.12
N ILE A 27 -7.49 -17.71 -18.32
CA ILE A 27 -7.00 -16.34 -18.48
C ILE A 27 -5.65 -16.16 -17.75
N THR A 28 -5.54 -16.68 -16.53
CA THR A 28 -4.36 -16.39 -15.70
C THR A 28 -3.13 -17.18 -16.11
N LEU A 29 -3.26 -18.40 -16.65
CA LEU A 29 -2.12 -19.20 -17.09
C LEU A 29 -1.37 -18.58 -18.27
N PRO A 30 -2.03 -18.18 -19.39
CA PRO A 30 -1.32 -17.50 -20.48
C PRO A 30 -0.77 -16.14 -20.05
N LEU A 31 -1.48 -15.40 -19.20
CA LEU A 31 -0.98 -14.12 -18.69
C LEU A 31 0.30 -14.32 -17.85
N ARG A 32 0.32 -15.33 -16.97
CA ARG A 32 1.53 -15.69 -16.20
C ARG A 32 2.68 -16.13 -17.11
N GLY A 33 2.36 -16.89 -18.16
CA GLY A 33 3.35 -17.28 -19.18
C GLY A 33 3.95 -16.06 -19.89
N LEU A 34 3.11 -15.13 -20.33
CA LEU A 34 3.55 -13.88 -20.95
C LEU A 34 4.38 -13.01 -20.00
N LEU A 35 3.98 -12.88 -18.76
CA LEU A 35 4.74 -12.15 -17.74
C LEU A 35 6.09 -12.82 -17.46
N TRP A 36 6.14 -14.14 -17.41
CA TRP A 36 7.38 -14.89 -17.25
C TRP A 36 8.32 -14.70 -18.45
N LEU A 37 7.78 -14.80 -19.67
CA LEU A 37 8.53 -14.54 -20.91
C LEU A 37 9.06 -13.10 -20.95
N ASN A 38 8.22 -12.12 -20.62
CA ASN A 38 8.62 -10.70 -20.58
C ASN A 38 9.72 -10.47 -19.52
N ARG A 39 9.60 -11.09 -18.35
CA ARG A 39 10.61 -11.00 -17.28
C ARG A 39 11.96 -11.60 -17.71
N ASN A 40 11.93 -12.71 -18.46
CA ASN A 40 13.14 -13.36 -18.95
C ASN A 40 13.73 -12.68 -20.20
N ALA A 41 12.88 -11.94 -20.95
CA ALA A 41 13.31 -11.19 -22.13
C ALA A 41 13.81 -9.77 -21.78
N GLN A 42 13.58 -9.29 -20.56
CA GLN A 42 14.14 -8.02 -20.14
C GLN A 42 15.66 -8.16 -20.04
N PRO A 43 16.43 -7.24 -20.65
CA PRO A 43 17.86 -7.18 -20.43
C PRO A 43 18.13 -7.13 -18.93
N ALA A 44 19.20 -7.80 -18.48
CA ALA A 44 19.60 -7.72 -17.09
C ALA A 44 19.62 -6.25 -16.68
N PRO A 45 19.03 -5.90 -15.51
CA PRO A 45 18.96 -4.50 -15.11
C PRO A 45 20.36 -3.92 -15.22
N GLU A 46 20.48 -2.83 -16.00
CA GLU A 46 21.72 -2.05 -16.03
C GLU A 46 22.21 -1.94 -14.60
N ARG A 47 23.51 -2.15 -14.38
CA ARG A 47 24.10 -2.13 -13.04
C ARG A 47 23.52 -0.95 -12.30
N ALA A 48 22.75 -1.22 -11.24
CA ALA A 48 22.16 -0.17 -10.45
C ALA A 48 23.26 0.79 -10.02
N VAL A 49 23.21 2.01 -10.52
CA VAL A 49 24.14 3.05 -10.09
C VAL A 49 23.72 3.43 -8.69
N PRO A 50 24.60 3.33 -7.70
CA PRO A 50 24.26 3.74 -6.35
C PRO A 50 23.86 5.21 -6.35
N LEU A 51 22.69 5.53 -5.83
CA LEU A 51 22.24 6.89 -5.67
C LEU A 51 23.18 7.60 -4.67
N GLN A 52 23.85 8.64 -5.13
CA GLN A 52 24.67 9.49 -4.25
C GLN A 52 23.73 10.50 -3.60
N VAL A 53 23.56 10.37 -2.31
CA VAL A 53 22.70 11.24 -1.51
C VAL A 53 23.58 12.27 -0.81
N GLN A 54 23.13 13.52 -0.76
CA GLN A 54 23.83 14.64 -0.13
C GLN A 54 22.99 15.20 1.01
N GLU A 55 23.64 15.88 1.94
CA GLU A 55 22.96 16.65 2.98
C GLU A 55 22.06 17.72 2.35
N GLY A 56 20.81 17.81 2.79
CA GLY A 56 19.79 18.71 2.23
C GLY A 56 18.92 18.10 1.14
N ASP A 57 19.24 16.92 0.63
CA ASP A 57 18.36 16.18 -0.28
C ASP A 57 17.03 15.85 0.40
N GLN A 58 15.99 15.62 -0.41
CA GLN A 58 14.66 15.29 0.08
C GLN A 58 14.23 13.91 -0.43
N LEU A 59 13.89 13.00 0.49
CA LEU A 59 13.23 11.74 0.18
C LEU A 59 11.71 11.97 0.19
N LEU A 60 11.10 11.96 -0.99
CA LEU A 60 9.66 12.15 -1.14
C LEU A 60 8.96 10.78 -1.27
N LEU A 61 8.12 10.46 -0.29
CA LEU A 61 7.31 9.23 -0.26
C LEU A 61 5.97 9.48 -0.95
N LEU A 62 5.88 9.12 -2.23
CA LEU A 62 4.78 9.49 -3.14
C LEU A 62 3.62 8.52 -3.16
N ASP A 63 3.77 7.28 -2.68
CA ASP A 63 2.77 6.23 -2.85
C ASP A 63 2.61 5.40 -1.58
N SER A 64 1.91 4.30 -1.71
CA SER A 64 1.59 3.29 -0.68
C SER A 64 2.85 2.73 0.02
N SER A 65 3.63 3.62 0.62
CA SER A 65 4.91 3.30 1.23
C SER A 65 4.80 2.36 2.44
N TRP A 66 3.58 2.11 2.94
CA TRP A 66 3.33 1.15 4.03
C TRP A 66 3.59 -0.32 3.65
N HIS A 67 3.69 -0.64 2.35
CA HIS A 67 3.97 -1.99 1.86
C HIS A 67 5.47 -2.33 1.78
N ALA A 68 6.33 -1.33 1.84
CA ALA A 68 7.75 -1.51 1.66
C ALA A 68 8.49 -1.58 3.01
N ASP A 69 9.43 -2.51 3.11
CA ASP A 69 10.33 -2.59 4.27
C ASP A 69 11.56 -1.70 4.06
N PHE A 70 11.32 -0.36 4.04
CA PHE A 70 12.39 0.63 3.79
C PHE A 70 12.66 1.55 4.99
N PHE A 71 11.99 1.36 6.11
CA PHE A 71 12.09 2.25 7.28
C PHE A 71 13.54 2.42 7.73
N ALA A 72 14.29 1.33 7.87
CA ALA A 72 15.70 1.38 8.24
C ALA A 72 16.58 2.10 7.21
N LEU A 73 16.24 2.06 5.93
CA LEU A 73 16.94 2.82 4.90
C LEU A 73 16.62 4.30 5.03
N ALA A 74 15.36 4.68 5.18
CA ALA A 74 14.93 6.07 5.34
C ALA A 74 15.55 6.71 6.59
N GLU A 75 15.58 5.98 7.72
CA GLU A 75 16.24 6.44 8.94
C GLU A 75 17.74 6.68 8.77
N ARG A 76 18.43 5.80 8.04
CA ARG A 76 19.85 6.02 7.69
C ARG A 76 20.05 7.23 6.81
N LEU A 77 19.17 7.46 5.82
CA LEU A 77 19.22 8.66 4.97
C LEU A 77 18.99 9.93 5.81
N LYS A 78 18.04 9.88 6.74
CA LYS A 78 17.79 10.98 7.66
C LYS A 78 19.03 11.32 8.52
N GLN A 79 19.75 10.31 9.01
CA GLN A 79 21.01 10.50 9.74
C GLN A 79 22.12 11.13 8.88
N GLN A 80 22.01 11.05 7.55
CA GLN A 80 22.92 11.69 6.59
C GLN A 80 22.46 13.12 6.21
N GLY A 81 21.44 13.66 6.86
CA GLY A 81 20.93 15.00 6.59
C GLY A 81 19.88 15.08 5.48
N VAL A 82 19.31 13.94 5.07
CA VAL A 82 18.22 13.91 4.09
C VAL A 82 16.90 14.18 4.78
N GLY A 83 16.12 15.13 4.28
CA GLY A 83 14.76 15.40 4.73
C GLY A 83 13.79 14.32 4.25
N ILE A 84 12.80 13.97 5.05
CA ILE A 84 11.75 13.00 4.69
C ILE A 84 10.41 13.72 4.58
N VAL A 85 9.79 13.68 3.41
CA VAL A 85 8.47 14.25 3.15
C VAL A 85 7.52 13.15 2.71
N SER A 86 6.36 13.04 3.34
CA SER A 86 5.36 12.03 3.01
C SER A 86 4.09 12.63 2.43
N VAL A 87 3.57 12.00 1.39
CA VAL A 87 2.25 12.33 0.83
C VAL A 87 1.18 11.50 1.52
N ILE A 88 0.19 12.17 2.10
CA ILE A 88 -0.95 11.55 2.79
C ILE A 88 -2.16 11.60 1.87
N TYR A 89 -2.54 10.44 1.34
CA TYR A 89 -3.69 10.30 0.43
C TYR A 89 -5.00 10.14 1.17
N ASP A 90 -5.04 9.26 2.17
CA ASP A 90 -6.20 9.05 3.02
C ASP A 90 -5.80 8.55 4.41
N LEU A 91 -6.76 8.54 5.31
CA LEU A 91 -6.64 8.05 6.67
C LEU A 91 -7.72 7.01 6.98
N ILE A 92 -8.33 6.42 5.94
CA ILE A 92 -9.43 5.46 6.07
C ILE A 92 -9.06 4.29 6.98
N PRO A 93 -7.87 3.66 6.84
CA PRO A 93 -7.52 2.54 7.72
C PRO A 93 -7.43 2.90 9.20
N LEU A 94 -7.20 4.18 9.54
CA LEU A 94 -7.17 4.66 10.92
C LEU A 94 -8.56 5.06 11.42
N THR A 95 -9.31 5.80 10.58
CA THR A 95 -10.59 6.41 10.98
C THR A 95 -11.78 5.47 10.82
N HIS A 96 -11.70 4.54 9.89
CA HIS A 96 -12.77 3.61 9.53
C HIS A 96 -12.24 2.18 9.33
N PRO A 97 -11.52 1.59 10.31
CA PRO A 97 -10.88 0.28 10.17
C PRO A 97 -11.87 -0.85 9.89
N GLN A 98 -13.16 -0.68 10.24
CA GLN A 98 -14.21 -1.66 9.98
C GLN A 98 -14.48 -1.91 8.48
N PHE A 99 -14.06 -1.01 7.60
CA PHE A 99 -14.20 -1.15 6.13
C PHE A 99 -12.92 -1.66 5.46
N CYS A 100 -11.87 -1.91 6.23
CA CYS A 100 -10.58 -2.34 5.73
C CYS A 100 -10.24 -3.76 6.14
N ASP A 101 -9.37 -4.41 5.38
CA ASP A 101 -8.77 -5.69 5.80
C ASP A 101 -7.91 -5.48 7.06
N ALA A 102 -7.99 -6.43 8.00
CA ALA A 102 -7.28 -6.33 9.28
C ALA A 102 -5.74 -6.30 9.10
N GLY A 103 -5.22 -6.97 8.08
CA GLY A 103 -3.80 -6.94 7.74
C GLY A 103 -3.38 -5.55 7.25
N LEU A 104 -4.19 -4.93 6.39
CA LEU A 104 -3.98 -3.56 5.92
C LEU A 104 -3.98 -2.57 7.09
N VAL A 105 -4.97 -2.65 7.97
CA VAL A 105 -5.07 -1.78 9.16
C VAL A 105 -3.80 -1.87 10.00
N LYS A 106 -3.31 -3.10 10.26
CA LYS A 106 -2.09 -3.32 11.05
C LYS A 106 -0.84 -2.71 10.40
N VAL A 107 -0.66 -2.93 9.09
CA VAL A 107 0.48 -2.40 8.35
C VAL A 107 0.43 -0.89 8.25
N PHE A 108 -0.76 -0.33 8.01
CA PHE A 108 -0.97 1.10 7.92
C PHE A 108 -0.73 1.81 9.26
N ASN A 109 -1.21 1.25 10.38
CA ASN A 109 -0.94 1.80 11.73
C ASN A 109 0.57 1.85 12.01
N ARG A 110 1.30 0.76 11.74
CA ARG A 110 2.77 0.72 11.92
C ARG A 110 3.48 1.79 11.08
N TRP A 111 3.06 1.95 9.83
CA TRP A 111 3.59 2.96 8.93
C TRP A 111 3.28 4.37 9.44
N PHE A 112 2.03 4.61 9.85
CA PHE A 112 1.59 5.90 10.35
C PHE A 112 2.37 6.32 11.60
N ASP A 113 2.54 5.41 12.55
CA ASP A 113 3.32 5.65 13.76
C ASP A 113 4.78 5.98 13.45
N TRP A 114 5.34 5.32 12.44
CA TRP A 114 6.70 5.58 12.00
C TRP A 114 6.81 6.93 11.30
N ILE A 115 5.93 7.23 10.34
CA ILE A 115 6.00 8.48 9.58
C ILE A 115 5.70 9.70 10.46
N ALA A 116 4.80 9.58 11.44
CA ALA A 116 4.48 10.65 12.39
C ALA A 116 5.69 11.08 13.24
N ARG A 117 6.63 10.15 13.50
CA ARG A 117 7.85 10.42 14.26
C ARG A 117 9.05 10.78 13.39
N THR A 118 9.06 10.37 12.14
CA THR A 118 10.26 10.39 11.29
C THR A 118 10.22 11.46 10.22
N ALA A 119 9.04 11.77 9.66
CA ALA A 119 8.93 12.76 8.60
C ALA A 119 9.16 14.19 9.08
N ASP A 120 9.82 14.98 8.24
CA ASP A 120 10.09 16.40 8.45
C ASP A 120 8.98 17.28 7.83
N GLY A 121 8.20 16.70 6.89
CA GLY A 121 7.10 17.39 6.23
C GLY A 121 6.05 16.45 5.69
N TYR A 122 4.84 17.00 5.47
CA TYR A 122 3.69 16.27 4.95
C TYR A 122 3.01 17.05 3.83
N ILE A 123 2.60 16.35 2.80
CA ILE A 123 1.75 16.86 1.73
C ILE A 123 0.43 16.11 1.80
N ALA A 124 -0.66 16.81 2.07
CA ALA A 124 -2.01 16.24 2.06
C ALA A 124 -2.73 16.60 0.76
N ILE A 125 -3.47 15.64 0.20
CA ILE A 125 -4.22 15.86 -1.05
C ILE A 125 -5.44 16.78 -0.87
N SER A 126 -5.85 17.05 0.36
CA SER A 126 -6.94 17.98 0.69
C SER A 126 -6.77 18.58 2.09
N THR A 127 -7.41 19.71 2.33
CA THR A 127 -7.44 20.35 3.64
C THR A 127 -8.06 19.43 4.71
N THR A 128 -9.07 18.66 4.36
CA THR A 128 -9.71 17.69 5.28
C THR A 128 -8.72 16.61 5.72
N MET A 129 -7.91 16.08 4.77
CA MET A 129 -6.86 15.12 5.09
C MET A 129 -5.78 15.73 5.98
N LEU A 130 -5.39 16.97 5.71
CA LEU A 130 -4.40 17.68 6.51
C LEU A 130 -4.87 17.85 7.96
N LEU A 131 -6.08 18.34 8.16
CA LEU A 131 -6.66 18.54 9.51
C LEU A 131 -6.85 17.21 10.23
N GLY A 132 -7.34 16.18 9.55
CA GLY A 132 -7.49 14.83 10.10
C GLY A 132 -6.15 14.23 10.55
N PHE A 133 -5.12 14.35 9.71
CA PHE A 133 -3.78 13.89 10.03
C PHE A 133 -3.23 14.55 11.31
N PHE A 134 -3.24 15.88 11.37
CA PHE A 134 -2.75 16.59 12.54
C PHE A 134 -3.55 16.31 13.82
N SER A 135 -4.87 16.12 13.70
CA SER A 135 -5.71 15.73 14.83
C SER A 135 -5.31 14.38 15.40
N ILE A 136 -5.07 13.38 14.54
CA ILE A 136 -4.66 12.03 14.98
C ILE A 136 -3.25 12.07 15.59
N VAL A 137 -2.30 12.75 14.94
CA VAL A 137 -0.94 12.89 15.46
C VAL A 137 -0.93 13.58 16.83
N LEU A 138 -1.70 14.65 16.98
CA LEU A 138 -1.79 15.38 18.25
C LEU A 138 -2.35 14.49 19.37
N VAL A 139 -3.42 13.72 19.07
CA VAL A 139 -3.99 12.78 20.06
C VAL A 139 -2.97 11.71 20.44
N SER A 140 -2.28 11.12 19.47
CA SER A 140 -1.24 10.09 19.71
C SER A 140 -0.05 10.60 20.54
N LEU A 141 0.27 11.90 20.45
CA LEU A 141 1.32 12.53 21.25
C LEU A 141 0.87 12.88 22.67
N LEU A 142 -0.42 13.19 22.86
CA LEU A 142 -0.98 13.57 24.16
C LEU A 142 -1.40 12.36 25.01
N PHE A 143 -1.73 11.25 24.36
CA PHE A 143 -2.22 10.02 25.00
C PHE A 143 -1.43 8.79 24.49
N PRO A 144 -0.14 8.67 24.88
CA PRO A 144 0.72 7.56 24.46
C PRO A 144 0.29 6.21 25.00
#